data_4dd721d8aa43eb0585a40a385355a532
#
_entry.id   4dd721d8aa43eb0585a40a385355a532
#
_cell.length_a   1.000
_cell.length_b   1.000
_cell.length_c   1.000
_cell.angle_alpha   90.00
_cell.angle_beta   90.00
_cell.angle_gamma   90.00
#
_symmetry.space_group_name_H-M   'P 1'
#
loop_
_entity.id
_entity.type
_entity.pdbx_description
1 polymer ?
#
loop_
_entity_poly.entity_id
_entity_poly.type
_entity_poly.pdbx_seq_one_letter_code
_entity_poly.pdbx_strand_id
1 'polypeptide(L)'
;MRVIVLGAGLLGVTSAYYLQQQGHEVTVIDRQATPGAETSFANGGQISVSHAEPWANPSAPLKVLQWLGQEDAPLLFRLRADMRQWLWGLSFLRNCTPERTRHNIRQIVSLGTYSRSALQQLRRDTGIQYDQRTQGILHFYTDPKEFDGALGPAEQMRQLGCERQVISADEAVRIEPALRHIRPQLAGATYTAEDESGDANLFVRELAKLCERAGVRFQMGAHITALRTAGGEIDHVELTNAEGRFERMRGDAYVLAMGSFSPLLAQPLGIRLPIYPAKGYSVTLPVKDARLAHQVSLTDDEYKLVFSRYTSAQGDRLRIAGTAELNGYDRNLNQVRCEAIVRRVEQLFPGAGD
;
A
#
# COMPACT_ATOMS: atom_id res chain seq x y z
N MET A 1 -18.79 23.39 7.20
CA MET A 1 -17.44 23.91 7.44
C MET A 1 -16.66 23.83 6.13
N ARG A 2 -15.70 24.71 5.94
CA ARG A 2 -14.72 24.63 4.84
C ARG A 2 -13.55 23.75 5.30
N VAL A 3 -13.36 22.61 4.65
CA VAL A 3 -12.29 21.67 4.98
C VAL A 3 -11.26 21.63 3.86
N ILE A 4 -9.98 21.77 4.20
CA ILE A 4 -8.87 21.66 3.26
C ILE A 4 -8.16 20.32 3.47
N VAL A 5 -8.12 19.52 2.42
CA VAL A 5 -7.45 18.21 2.40
C VAL A 5 -6.10 18.36 1.69
N LEU A 6 -5.03 18.06 2.39
CA LEU A 6 -3.65 18.19 1.92
C LEU A 6 -3.16 16.84 1.41
N GLY A 7 -3.16 16.67 0.09
CA GLY A 7 -2.82 15.44 -0.63
C GLY A 7 -4.04 14.80 -1.29
N ALA A 8 -3.91 14.48 -2.59
CA ALA A 8 -4.91 13.80 -3.41
C ALA A 8 -4.58 12.30 -3.66
N GLY A 9 -3.92 11.66 -2.72
CA GLY A 9 -3.74 10.21 -2.71
C GLY A 9 -4.99 9.48 -2.21
N LEU A 10 -4.89 8.16 -2.01
CA LEU A 10 -5.99 7.31 -1.55
C LEU A 10 -6.69 7.89 -0.31
N LEU A 11 -5.93 8.21 0.74
CA LEU A 11 -6.48 8.73 1.99
C LEU A 11 -7.11 10.11 1.83
N GLY A 12 -6.50 11.00 1.01
CA GLY A 12 -7.03 12.34 0.80
C GLY A 12 -8.36 12.34 0.07
N VAL A 13 -8.46 11.58 -1.03
CA VAL A 13 -9.68 11.52 -1.83
C VAL A 13 -10.81 10.80 -1.10
N THR A 14 -10.53 9.72 -0.36
CA THR A 14 -11.55 9.06 0.49
C THR A 14 -12.01 9.96 1.61
N SER A 15 -11.11 10.71 2.26
CA SER A 15 -11.50 11.71 3.27
C SER A 15 -12.40 12.81 2.66
N ALA A 16 -12.03 13.32 1.48
CA ALA A 16 -12.82 14.34 0.79
C ALA A 16 -14.22 13.84 0.45
N TYR A 17 -14.33 12.59 -0.01
CA TYR A 17 -15.61 11.95 -0.30
C TYR A 17 -16.54 11.94 0.94
N TYR A 18 -16.06 11.38 2.04
CA TYR A 18 -16.89 11.26 3.26
C TYR A 18 -17.19 12.61 3.90
N LEU A 19 -16.26 13.56 3.88
CA LEU A 19 -16.51 14.92 4.37
C LEU A 19 -17.57 15.64 3.53
N GLN A 20 -17.53 15.49 2.21
CA GLN A 20 -18.52 16.04 1.31
C GLN A 20 -19.91 15.41 1.57
N GLN A 21 -19.99 14.08 1.79
CA GLN A 21 -21.24 13.41 2.14
C GLN A 21 -21.85 13.92 3.47
N GLN A 22 -21.02 14.46 4.37
CA GLN A 22 -21.44 15.09 5.61
C GLN A 22 -21.82 16.58 5.43
N GLY A 23 -21.86 17.08 4.20
CA GLY A 23 -22.25 18.45 3.88
C GLY A 23 -21.16 19.50 4.10
N HIS A 24 -19.88 19.10 4.14
CA HIS A 24 -18.77 20.05 4.22
C HIS A 24 -18.39 20.57 2.83
N GLU A 25 -17.95 21.82 2.77
CA GLU A 25 -17.29 22.39 1.60
C GLU A 25 -15.83 21.95 1.59
N VAL A 26 -15.44 21.10 0.63
CA VAL A 26 -14.12 20.46 0.62
C VAL A 26 -13.29 20.98 -0.54
N THR A 27 -12.01 21.31 -0.25
CA THR A 27 -10.98 21.57 -1.25
C THR A 27 -9.80 20.64 -1.02
N VAL A 28 -9.40 19.90 -2.06
CA VAL A 28 -8.24 19.02 -2.06
C VAL A 28 -7.09 19.70 -2.79
N ILE A 29 -5.89 19.67 -2.20
CA ILE A 29 -4.67 20.31 -2.77
C ILE A 29 -3.62 19.23 -2.98
N ASP A 30 -3.02 19.16 -4.17
CA ASP A 30 -1.89 18.25 -4.44
C ASP A 30 -0.91 18.85 -5.44
N ARG A 31 0.38 18.52 -5.28
CA ARG A 31 1.46 18.94 -6.17
C ARG A 31 1.46 18.26 -7.54
N GLN A 32 0.81 17.11 -7.65
CA GLN A 32 0.73 16.38 -8.90
C GLN A 32 -0.39 16.93 -9.80
N ALA A 33 -0.28 16.69 -11.09
CA ALA A 33 -1.27 17.14 -12.07
C ALA A 33 -2.60 16.35 -11.98
N THR A 34 -2.57 15.13 -11.43
CA THR A 34 -3.75 14.26 -11.32
C THR A 34 -3.81 13.57 -9.96
N PRO A 35 -5.01 13.27 -9.44
CA PRO A 35 -5.15 12.49 -8.21
C PRO A 35 -4.53 11.10 -8.32
N GLY A 36 -3.97 10.61 -7.22
CA GLY A 36 -3.41 9.27 -7.13
C GLY A 36 -2.06 9.06 -7.82
N ALA A 37 -1.34 10.11 -8.21
CA ALA A 37 -0.10 10.02 -9.01
C ALA A 37 1.18 9.68 -8.21
N GLU A 38 1.10 9.55 -6.88
CA GLU A 38 2.24 9.16 -6.03
C GLU A 38 2.15 7.66 -5.66
N THR A 39 2.24 7.29 -4.38
CA THR A 39 2.18 5.89 -3.92
C THR A 39 0.92 5.14 -4.39
N SER A 40 -0.21 5.85 -4.57
CA SER A 40 -1.44 5.26 -5.11
C SER A 40 -1.35 4.91 -6.59
N PHE A 41 -0.37 5.45 -7.34
CA PHE A 41 -0.18 5.15 -8.77
C PHE A 41 0.30 3.73 -9.01
N ALA A 42 1.25 3.26 -8.19
CA ALA A 42 1.90 1.97 -8.39
C ALA A 42 2.16 1.29 -7.04
N ASN A 43 1.25 0.42 -6.65
CA ASN A 43 1.35 -0.41 -5.45
C ASN A 43 0.89 -1.83 -5.78
N GLY A 44 0.85 -2.72 -4.79
CA GLY A 44 0.43 -4.11 -4.99
C GLY A 44 -1.06 -4.33 -5.26
N GLY A 45 -1.89 -3.31 -5.02
CA GLY A 45 -3.33 -3.35 -5.29
C GLY A 45 -4.11 -4.38 -4.47
N GLN A 46 -3.56 -4.86 -3.36
CA GLN A 46 -4.22 -5.81 -2.48
C GLN A 46 -5.02 -5.09 -1.38
N ILE A 47 -6.21 -5.58 -1.12
CA ILE A 47 -7.04 -5.26 0.04
C ILE A 47 -6.97 -6.50 0.94
N SER A 48 -5.88 -6.62 1.68
CA SER A 48 -5.47 -7.83 2.39
C SER A 48 -5.52 -7.63 3.89
N VAL A 49 -6.62 -8.06 4.51
CA VAL A 49 -6.71 -8.18 5.98
C VAL A 49 -5.79 -9.29 6.46
N SER A 50 -5.57 -10.30 5.65
CA SER A 50 -4.71 -11.45 5.95
C SER A 50 -3.22 -11.13 5.96
N HIS A 51 -2.78 -9.98 5.46
CA HIS A 51 -1.38 -9.54 5.50
C HIS A 51 -1.13 -8.59 6.69
N ALA A 52 -1.57 -8.99 7.88
CA ALA A 52 -1.55 -8.16 9.09
C ALA A 52 -0.28 -8.30 9.92
N GLU A 53 0.70 -9.12 9.50
CA GLU A 53 1.99 -9.19 10.19
C GLU A 53 2.75 -7.87 10.04
N PRO A 54 3.10 -7.21 11.15
CA PRO A 54 3.89 -5.98 11.08
C PRO A 54 5.33 -6.30 10.66
N TRP A 55 5.95 -5.40 9.91
CA TRP A 55 7.38 -5.51 9.58
C TRP A 55 8.25 -5.53 10.85
N ALA A 56 7.85 -4.78 11.89
CA ALA A 56 8.48 -4.82 13.20
C ALA A 56 8.04 -6.07 13.96
N ASN A 57 8.77 -7.17 13.79
CA ASN A 57 8.56 -8.44 14.48
C ASN A 57 9.89 -9.00 15.02
N PRO A 58 9.89 -10.03 15.88
CA PRO A 58 11.11 -10.53 16.52
C PRO A 58 12.20 -11.01 15.57
N SER A 59 11.86 -11.47 14.35
CA SER A 59 12.84 -11.91 13.37
C SER A 59 13.44 -10.76 12.54
N ALA A 60 12.79 -9.60 12.51
CA ALA A 60 13.16 -8.49 11.64
C ALA A 60 14.59 -7.95 11.88
N PRO A 61 15.08 -7.76 13.13
CA PRO A 61 16.43 -7.24 13.34
C PRO A 61 17.51 -8.15 12.73
N LEU A 62 17.36 -9.47 12.89
CA LEU A 62 18.31 -10.44 12.32
C LEU A 62 18.24 -10.46 10.79
N LYS A 63 17.03 -10.46 10.22
CA LYS A 63 16.83 -10.42 8.77
C LYS A 63 17.44 -9.14 8.16
N VAL A 64 17.26 -7.98 8.79
CA VAL A 64 17.86 -6.71 8.34
C VAL A 64 19.39 -6.79 8.33
N LEU A 65 20.01 -7.39 9.35
CA LEU A 65 21.47 -7.59 9.39
C LEU A 65 21.96 -8.53 8.29
N GLN A 66 21.22 -9.61 8.02
CA GLN A 66 21.56 -10.57 6.94
C GLN A 66 21.47 -9.93 5.56
N TRP A 67 20.54 -9.01 5.35
CA TRP A 67 20.30 -8.34 4.07
C TRP A 67 21.13 -7.06 3.88
N LEU A 68 21.86 -6.65 4.90
CA LEU A 68 22.66 -5.43 4.82
C LEU A 68 23.70 -5.51 3.71
N GLY A 69 23.64 -4.57 2.77
CA GLY A 69 24.55 -4.51 1.62
C GLY A 69 24.13 -5.37 0.41
N GLN A 70 23.04 -6.13 0.48
CA GLN A 70 22.52 -6.90 -0.65
C GLN A 70 21.52 -6.05 -1.44
N GLU A 71 21.83 -5.74 -2.69
CA GLU A 71 21.01 -4.84 -3.52
C GLU A 71 19.64 -5.43 -3.91
N ASP A 72 19.55 -6.75 -4.05
CA ASP A 72 18.33 -7.48 -4.44
C ASP A 72 17.54 -8.05 -3.26
N ALA A 73 18.00 -7.83 -2.02
CA ALA A 73 17.28 -8.29 -0.83
C ALA A 73 15.87 -7.70 -0.73
N PRO A 74 14.89 -8.42 -0.14
CA PRO A 74 13.52 -7.94 0.03
C PRO A 74 13.43 -6.57 0.74
N LEU A 75 14.32 -6.31 1.71
CA LEU A 75 14.46 -5.01 2.38
C LEU A 75 15.92 -4.54 2.28
N LEU A 76 16.12 -3.40 1.64
CA LEU A 76 17.40 -2.72 1.56
C LEU A 76 17.41 -1.51 2.48
N PHE A 77 18.35 -1.50 3.42
CA PHE A 77 18.54 -0.40 4.35
C PHE A 77 19.80 0.38 3.96
N ARG A 78 19.61 1.58 3.43
CA ARG A 78 20.70 2.53 3.10
C ARG A 78 20.99 3.40 4.31
N LEU A 79 22.11 3.18 4.97
CA LEU A 79 22.55 4.02 6.09
C LEU A 79 22.79 5.45 5.61
N ARG A 80 22.14 6.42 6.25
CA ARG A 80 22.28 7.84 5.95
C ARG A 80 22.62 8.63 7.21
N ALA A 81 23.30 9.75 7.05
CA ALA A 81 23.49 10.77 8.10
C ALA A 81 22.20 11.58 8.28
N ASP A 82 21.08 10.91 8.58
CA ASP A 82 19.75 11.51 8.80
C ASP A 82 19.23 11.09 10.17
N MET A 83 19.14 12.03 11.10
CA MET A 83 18.65 11.78 12.45
C MET A 83 17.24 11.20 12.48
N ARG A 84 16.39 11.54 11.49
CA ARG A 84 15.02 10.98 11.39
C ARG A 84 15.06 9.48 11.11
N GLN A 85 16.00 9.01 10.26
CA GLN A 85 16.19 7.58 10.00
C GLN A 85 16.56 6.83 11.29
N TRP A 86 17.49 7.36 12.07
CA TRP A 86 17.97 6.74 13.30
C TRP A 86 16.89 6.70 14.38
N LEU A 87 16.16 7.81 14.59
CA LEU A 87 15.06 7.87 15.56
C LEU A 87 13.91 6.93 15.18
N TRP A 88 13.57 6.87 13.89
CA TRP A 88 12.59 5.92 13.38
C TRP A 88 13.07 4.48 13.55
N GLY A 89 14.32 4.18 13.20
CA GLY A 89 14.94 2.87 13.38
C GLY A 89 14.92 2.39 14.84
N LEU A 90 15.24 3.25 15.79
CA LEU A 90 15.14 2.95 17.23
C LEU A 90 13.70 2.66 17.64
N SER A 91 12.73 3.42 17.13
CA SER A 91 11.30 3.16 17.37
C SER A 91 10.86 1.82 16.74
N PHE A 92 11.32 1.51 15.54
CA PHE A 92 11.08 0.23 14.88
C PHE A 92 11.61 -0.93 15.72
N LEU A 93 12.86 -0.88 16.17
CA LEU A 93 13.48 -1.92 17.00
C LEU A 93 12.73 -2.14 18.32
N ARG A 94 12.24 -1.08 18.97
CA ARG A 94 11.41 -1.18 20.18
C ARG A 94 10.09 -1.93 19.94
N ASN A 95 9.61 -1.98 18.72
CA ASN A 95 8.39 -2.70 18.35
C ASN A 95 8.65 -4.16 17.92
N CYS A 96 9.91 -4.59 17.79
CA CYS A 96 10.29 -5.95 17.42
C CYS A 96 10.22 -6.95 18.59
N THR A 97 9.16 -6.90 19.40
CA THR A 97 8.93 -7.85 20.49
C THR A 97 7.69 -8.70 20.23
N PRO A 98 7.62 -9.95 20.73
CA PRO A 98 6.45 -10.80 20.54
C PRO A 98 5.14 -10.17 21.03
N GLU A 99 5.19 -9.47 22.16
CA GLU A 99 4.01 -8.81 22.73
C GLU A 99 3.49 -7.68 21.82
N ARG A 100 4.39 -6.79 21.38
CA ARG A 100 4.03 -5.71 20.47
C ARG A 100 3.58 -6.22 19.11
N THR A 101 4.20 -7.27 18.61
CA THR A 101 3.77 -7.92 17.36
C THR A 101 2.33 -8.42 17.48
N ARG A 102 1.99 -9.16 18.55
CA ARG A 102 0.60 -9.62 18.79
C ARG A 102 -0.38 -8.46 18.96
N HIS A 103 0.02 -7.39 19.66
CA HIS A 103 -0.80 -6.19 19.78
C HIS A 103 -1.05 -5.54 18.43
N ASN A 104 0.00 -5.34 17.64
CA ASN A 104 -0.07 -4.69 16.33
C ASN A 104 -0.92 -5.50 15.33
N ILE A 105 -0.78 -6.83 15.30
CA ILE A 105 -1.66 -7.69 14.48
C ILE A 105 -3.12 -7.44 14.81
N ARG A 106 -3.50 -7.39 16.10
CA ARG A 106 -4.90 -7.10 16.49
C ARG A 106 -5.39 -5.77 15.95
N GLN A 107 -4.57 -4.71 16.07
CA GLN A 107 -4.95 -3.38 15.58
C GLN A 107 -5.08 -3.37 14.05
N ILE A 108 -4.14 -4.00 13.35
CA ILE A 108 -4.14 -4.05 11.88
C ILE A 108 -5.35 -4.86 11.38
N VAL A 109 -5.63 -6.03 11.96
CA VAL A 109 -6.81 -6.85 11.57
C VAL A 109 -8.10 -6.07 11.82
N SER A 110 -8.26 -5.44 12.99
CA SER A 110 -9.46 -4.66 13.31
C SER A 110 -9.68 -3.52 12.31
N LEU A 111 -8.64 -2.72 12.07
CA LEU A 111 -8.71 -1.62 11.11
C LEU A 111 -8.89 -2.12 9.67
N GLY A 112 -8.19 -3.18 9.29
CA GLY A 112 -8.28 -3.78 7.95
C GLY A 112 -9.66 -4.33 7.65
N THR A 113 -10.28 -5.03 8.61
CA THR A 113 -11.65 -5.55 8.48
C THR A 113 -12.67 -4.41 8.31
N TYR A 114 -12.57 -3.37 9.12
CA TYR A 114 -13.40 -2.19 8.98
C TYR A 114 -13.20 -1.52 7.62
N SER A 115 -11.94 -1.32 7.21
CA SER A 115 -11.58 -0.69 5.94
C SER A 115 -12.11 -1.48 4.72
N ARG A 116 -11.98 -2.81 4.74
CA ARG A 116 -12.52 -3.70 3.69
C ARG A 116 -14.04 -3.55 3.60
N SER A 117 -14.74 -3.59 4.72
CA SER A 117 -16.19 -3.44 4.77
C SER A 117 -16.63 -2.06 4.26
N ALA A 118 -15.92 -0.99 4.65
CA ALA A 118 -16.20 0.37 4.19
C ALA A 118 -15.97 0.52 2.67
N LEU A 119 -14.89 -0.09 2.13
CA LEU A 119 -14.62 -0.09 0.69
C LEU A 119 -15.72 -0.83 -0.09
N GLN A 120 -16.15 -1.99 0.40
CA GLN A 120 -17.23 -2.77 -0.20
C GLN A 120 -18.53 -2.00 -0.19
N GLN A 121 -18.85 -1.28 0.90
CA GLN A 121 -20.03 -0.43 0.99
C GLN A 121 -19.94 0.74 0.00
N LEU A 122 -18.81 1.45 -0.03
CA LEU A 122 -18.59 2.55 -0.98
C LEU A 122 -18.77 2.07 -2.42
N ARG A 123 -18.25 0.90 -2.77
CA ARG A 123 -18.42 0.29 -4.10
C ARG A 123 -19.88 0.01 -4.43
N ARG A 124 -20.66 -0.52 -3.48
CA ARG A 124 -22.12 -0.73 -3.66
C ARG A 124 -22.88 0.58 -3.86
N ASP A 125 -22.56 1.58 -3.05
CA ASP A 125 -23.30 2.86 -3.03
C ASP A 125 -23.01 3.71 -4.28
N THR A 126 -21.78 3.62 -4.81
CA THR A 126 -21.32 4.47 -5.92
C THR A 126 -21.28 3.78 -7.27
N GLY A 127 -21.25 2.45 -7.30
CA GLY A 127 -21.01 1.66 -8.52
C GLY A 127 -19.61 1.82 -9.09
N ILE A 128 -18.63 2.37 -8.33
CA ILE A 128 -17.26 2.61 -8.76
C ILE A 128 -16.58 1.33 -9.23
N GLN A 129 -15.88 1.39 -10.37
CA GLN A 129 -15.13 0.27 -10.93
C GLN A 129 -13.64 0.63 -10.92
N TYR A 130 -12.81 -0.31 -10.47
CA TYR A 130 -11.35 -0.14 -10.34
C TYR A 130 -10.57 -1.44 -10.59
N ASP A 131 -11.01 -2.20 -11.59
CA ASP A 131 -10.44 -3.52 -11.94
C ASP A 131 -10.41 -4.48 -10.73
N GLN A 132 -11.42 -4.38 -9.85
CA GLN A 132 -11.47 -5.15 -8.62
C GLN A 132 -11.69 -6.65 -8.89
N ARG A 133 -11.01 -7.48 -8.10
CA ARG A 133 -11.19 -8.93 -8.05
C ARG A 133 -11.50 -9.35 -6.62
N THR A 134 -12.56 -10.11 -6.45
CA THR A 134 -13.08 -10.60 -5.16
C THR A 134 -12.90 -12.11 -5.02
N GLN A 135 -11.78 -12.61 -5.50
CA GLN A 135 -11.45 -14.05 -5.54
C GLN A 135 -10.47 -14.44 -4.44
N GLY A 136 -10.32 -13.59 -3.42
CA GLY A 136 -9.41 -13.82 -2.32
C GLY A 136 -7.95 -13.49 -2.65
N ILE A 137 -7.11 -13.72 -1.63
CA ILE A 137 -5.65 -13.64 -1.73
C ILE A 137 -5.04 -14.93 -1.23
N LEU A 138 -4.06 -15.45 -1.97
CA LEU A 138 -3.34 -16.66 -1.67
C LEU A 138 -1.86 -16.34 -1.42
N HIS A 139 -1.38 -16.64 -0.20
CA HIS A 139 0.04 -16.59 0.14
C HIS A 139 0.63 -17.97 -0.05
N PHE A 140 1.63 -18.10 -0.91
CA PHE A 140 2.31 -19.38 -1.15
C PHE A 140 3.71 -19.37 -0.58
N TYR A 141 4.20 -20.56 -0.22
CA TYR A 141 5.50 -20.79 0.39
C TYR A 141 6.23 -21.90 -0.35
N THR A 142 7.52 -21.68 -0.65
CA THR A 142 8.41 -22.69 -1.22
C THR A 142 9.42 -23.20 -0.17
N ASP A 143 9.70 -22.43 0.88
CA ASP A 143 10.48 -22.88 2.04
C ASP A 143 9.55 -23.45 3.13
N PRO A 144 9.72 -24.75 3.53
CA PRO A 144 8.94 -25.35 4.63
C PRO A 144 9.04 -24.57 5.95
N LYS A 145 10.19 -23.95 6.27
CA LYS A 145 10.36 -23.20 7.52
C LYS A 145 9.56 -21.89 7.52
N GLU A 146 9.50 -21.19 6.38
CA GLU A 146 8.67 -19.99 6.26
C GLU A 146 7.17 -20.37 6.30
N PHE A 147 6.79 -21.53 5.72
CA PHE A 147 5.44 -22.06 5.83
C PHE A 147 5.06 -22.40 7.28
N ASP A 148 5.91 -23.13 8.00
CA ASP A 148 5.70 -23.45 9.42
C ASP A 148 5.59 -22.17 10.26
N GLY A 149 6.41 -21.15 9.94
CA GLY A 149 6.37 -19.85 10.58
C GLY A 149 5.06 -19.08 10.38
N ALA A 150 4.34 -19.35 9.30
CA ALA A 150 3.05 -18.70 8.99
C ALA A 150 1.86 -19.29 9.74
N LEU A 151 1.96 -20.51 10.29
CA LEU A 151 0.85 -21.21 10.93
C LEU A 151 0.33 -20.46 12.18
N GLY A 152 1.23 -20.03 13.05
CA GLY A 152 0.88 -19.29 14.25
C GLY A 152 0.17 -17.95 13.97
N PRO A 153 0.74 -17.08 13.15
CA PRO A 153 0.07 -15.84 12.71
C PRO A 153 -1.28 -16.08 12.02
N ALA A 154 -1.41 -17.11 11.17
CA ALA A 154 -2.68 -17.43 10.52
C ALA A 154 -3.77 -17.79 11.55
N GLU A 155 -3.43 -18.62 12.54
CA GLU A 155 -4.36 -18.97 13.62
C GLU A 155 -4.73 -17.75 14.47
N GLN A 156 -3.76 -16.88 14.81
CA GLN A 156 -4.04 -15.64 15.52
C GLN A 156 -5.01 -14.74 14.74
N MET A 157 -4.84 -14.62 13.43
CA MET A 157 -5.75 -13.83 12.59
C MET A 157 -7.14 -14.42 12.54
N ARG A 158 -7.27 -15.74 12.45
CA ARG A 158 -8.56 -16.43 12.51
C ARG A 158 -9.31 -16.13 13.80
N GLN A 159 -8.64 -16.17 14.94
CA GLN A 159 -9.22 -15.82 16.24
C GLN A 159 -9.69 -14.37 16.32
N LEU A 160 -9.18 -13.51 15.44
CA LEU A 160 -9.56 -12.10 15.32
C LEU A 160 -10.61 -11.85 14.22
N GLY A 161 -11.13 -12.90 13.59
CA GLY A 161 -12.18 -12.82 12.56
C GLY A 161 -11.66 -12.62 11.13
N CYS A 162 -10.35 -12.81 10.89
CA CYS A 162 -9.79 -12.87 9.55
C CYS A 162 -9.60 -14.35 9.17
N GLU A 163 -10.46 -14.88 8.31
CA GLU A 163 -10.52 -16.31 7.92
C GLU A 163 -9.35 -16.73 7.00
N ARG A 164 -8.13 -16.54 7.49
CA ARG A 164 -6.90 -16.98 6.82
C ARG A 164 -6.71 -18.49 7.05
N GLN A 165 -7.06 -19.28 6.04
CA GLN A 165 -7.02 -20.74 6.08
C GLN A 165 -5.64 -21.25 5.66
N VAL A 166 -5.09 -22.20 6.41
CA VAL A 166 -3.90 -22.96 6.02
C VAL A 166 -4.35 -24.07 5.08
N ILE A 167 -3.73 -24.15 3.90
CA ILE A 167 -4.09 -25.11 2.86
C ILE A 167 -2.87 -25.86 2.32
N SER A 168 -3.09 -27.04 1.77
CA SER A 168 -2.04 -27.83 1.12
C SER A 168 -1.63 -27.22 -0.22
N ALA A 169 -0.44 -27.64 -0.71
CA ALA A 169 0.04 -27.23 -2.02
C ALA A 169 -0.90 -27.70 -3.17
N ASP A 170 -1.59 -28.85 -3.01
CA ASP A 170 -2.57 -29.31 -4.00
C ASP A 170 -3.84 -28.46 -4.00
N GLU A 171 -4.26 -27.99 -2.84
CA GLU A 171 -5.38 -27.05 -2.72
C GLU A 171 -5.02 -25.69 -3.30
N ALA A 172 -3.80 -25.22 -3.06
CA ALA A 172 -3.31 -23.98 -3.66
C ALA A 172 -3.37 -24.02 -5.19
N VAL A 173 -2.94 -25.11 -5.81
CA VAL A 173 -3.00 -25.30 -7.27
C VAL A 173 -4.45 -25.46 -7.77
N ARG A 174 -5.37 -26.00 -6.95
CA ARG A 174 -6.80 -26.05 -7.31
C ARG A 174 -7.43 -24.64 -7.31
N ILE A 175 -7.06 -23.80 -6.35
CA ILE A 175 -7.53 -22.41 -6.25
C ILE A 175 -6.90 -21.56 -7.34
N GLU A 176 -5.59 -21.70 -7.55
CA GLU A 176 -4.84 -20.95 -8.57
C GLU A 176 -4.04 -21.90 -9.48
N PRO A 177 -4.63 -22.30 -10.62
CA PRO A 177 -4.00 -23.27 -11.54
C PRO A 177 -2.68 -22.79 -12.16
N ALA A 178 -2.41 -21.48 -12.21
CA ALA A 178 -1.13 -20.95 -12.70
C ALA A 178 0.06 -21.37 -11.81
N LEU A 179 -0.16 -21.74 -10.55
CA LEU A 179 0.87 -22.29 -9.65
C LEU A 179 1.27 -23.74 -9.98
N ARG A 180 0.60 -24.42 -10.94
CA ARG A 180 0.89 -25.82 -11.30
C ARG A 180 2.34 -26.02 -11.70
N HIS A 181 2.93 -25.06 -12.37
CA HIS A 181 4.32 -25.12 -12.81
C HIS A 181 5.30 -25.29 -11.64
N ILE A 182 5.04 -24.61 -10.52
CA ILE A 182 5.90 -24.65 -9.33
C ILE A 182 5.39 -25.62 -8.25
N ARG A 183 4.33 -26.43 -8.55
CA ARG A 183 3.73 -27.37 -7.58
C ARG A 183 4.77 -28.24 -6.83
N PRO A 184 5.81 -28.81 -7.49
CA PRO A 184 6.81 -29.62 -6.79
C PRO A 184 7.65 -28.84 -5.76
N GLN A 185 7.71 -27.53 -5.86
CA GLN A 185 8.44 -26.65 -4.97
C GLN A 185 7.57 -26.08 -3.83
N LEU A 186 6.24 -26.18 -3.95
CA LEU A 186 5.32 -25.62 -2.94
C LEU A 186 5.33 -26.48 -1.67
N ALA A 187 5.69 -25.86 -0.55
CA ALA A 187 5.56 -26.43 0.80
C ALA A 187 4.10 -26.38 1.28
N GLY A 188 3.39 -25.30 0.98
CA GLY A 188 2.01 -25.07 1.33
C GLY A 188 1.58 -23.63 1.03
N ALA A 189 0.37 -23.28 1.47
CA ALA A 189 -0.15 -21.93 1.27
C ALA A 189 -1.10 -21.52 2.40
N THR A 190 -1.43 -20.22 2.46
CA THR A 190 -2.61 -19.74 3.19
C THR A 190 -3.52 -18.98 2.23
N TYR A 191 -4.82 -19.09 2.43
CA TYR A 191 -5.82 -18.48 1.58
C TYR A 191 -6.88 -17.75 2.39
N THR A 192 -7.23 -16.54 1.94
CA THR A 192 -8.30 -15.72 2.55
C THR A 192 -9.29 -15.32 1.46
N ALA A 193 -10.42 -15.99 1.42
CA ALA A 193 -11.43 -15.83 0.37
C ALA A 193 -12.08 -14.44 0.35
N GLU A 194 -12.16 -13.78 1.50
CA GLU A 194 -12.77 -12.45 1.63
C GLU A 194 -11.87 -11.28 1.25
N ASP A 195 -10.57 -11.52 1.11
CA ASP A 195 -9.64 -10.49 0.66
C ASP A 195 -9.83 -10.21 -0.82
N GLU A 196 -9.47 -9.02 -1.25
CA GLU A 196 -9.73 -8.53 -2.59
C GLU A 196 -8.45 -7.90 -3.18
N SER A 197 -8.49 -7.62 -4.48
CA SER A 197 -7.49 -6.80 -5.14
C SER A 197 -8.15 -5.80 -6.10
N GLY A 198 -7.43 -4.73 -6.45
CA GLY A 198 -7.91 -3.74 -7.41
C GLY A 198 -6.88 -2.65 -7.69
N ASP A 199 -7.06 -1.90 -8.75
CA ASP A 199 -6.17 -0.81 -9.12
C ASP A 199 -6.44 0.44 -8.25
N ALA A 200 -5.55 0.71 -7.30
CA ALA A 200 -5.69 1.84 -6.39
C ALA A 200 -5.62 3.20 -7.11
N ASN A 201 -4.88 3.32 -8.22
CA ASN A 201 -4.85 4.55 -9.01
C ASN A 201 -6.19 4.80 -9.70
N LEU A 202 -6.74 3.77 -10.33
CA LEU A 202 -8.06 3.85 -10.96
C LEU A 202 -9.14 4.17 -9.92
N PHE A 203 -9.11 3.51 -8.76
CA PHE A 203 -10.02 3.82 -7.65
C PHE A 203 -9.97 5.29 -7.24
N VAL A 204 -8.77 5.82 -7.00
CA VAL A 204 -8.59 7.22 -6.58
C VAL A 204 -9.12 8.19 -7.63
N ARG A 205 -8.81 7.93 -8.92
CA ARG A 205 -9.25 8.78 -10.03
C ARG A 205 -10.76 8.76 -10.23
N GLU A 206 -11.37 7.57 -10.17
CA GLU A 206 -12.83 7.46 -10.31
C GLU A 206 -13.55 8.07 -9.10
N LEU A 207 -13.04 7.87 -7.88
CA LEU A 207 -13.61 8.51 -6.70
C LEU A 207 -13.44 10.03 -6.72
N ALA A 208 -12.30 10.56 -7.21
CA ALA A 208 -12.11 12.00 -7.39
C ALA A 208 -13.14 12.60 -8.35
N LYS A 209 -13.44 11.93 -9.48
CA LYS A 209 -14.50 12.36 -10.39
C LYS A 209 -15.89 12.40 -9.72
N LEU A 210 -16.18 11.44 -8.83
CA LEU A 210 -17.41 11.45 -8.02
C LEU A 210 -17.43 12.66 -7.09
N CYS A 211 -16.31 12.92 -6.40
CA CYS A 211 -16.15 14.08 -5.54
C CYS A 211 -16.34 15.40 -6.28
N GLU A 212 -15.73 15.56 -7.47
CA GLU A 212 -15.88 16.76 -8.31
C GLU A 212 -17.35 17.01 -8.70
N ARG A 213 -18.05 15.95 -9.15
CA ARG A 213 -19.48 16.03 -9.46
C ARG A 213 -20.35 16.41 -8.24
N ALA A 214 -19.89 16.05 -7.05
CA ALA A 214 -20.55 16.41 -5.79
C ALA A 214 -20.09 17.78 -5.22
N GLY A 215 -19.27 18.54 -5.95
CA GLY A 215 -18.87 19.90 -5.59
C GLY A 215 -17.54 20.02 -4.82
N VAL A 216 -16.77 18.93 -4.67
CA VAL A 216 -15.40 19.02 -4.12
C VAL A 216 -14.50 19.73 -5.14
N ARG A 217 -13.71 20.70 -4.67
CA ARG A 217 -12.72 21.38 -5.51
C ARG A 217 -11.37 20.68 -5.43
N PHE A 218 -10.71 20.48 -6.57
CA PHE A 218 -9.36 19.96 -6.65
C PHE A 218 -8.41 21.04 -7.21
N GLN A 219 -7.43 21.44 -6.39
CA GLN A 219 -6.34 22.35 -6.79
C GLN A 219 -5.09 21.51 -7.00
N MET A 220 -4.94 21.01 -8.23
CA MET A 220 -3.83 20.16 -8.64
C MET A 220 -2.64 21.01 -9.13
N GLY A 221 -1.44 20.43 -9.12
CA GLY A 221 -0.19 21.15 -9.47
C GLY A 221 0.23 22.18 -8.41
N ALA A 222 -0.37 22.16 -7.22
CA ALA A 222 -0.13 23.13 -6.17
C ALA A 222 0.81 22.57 -5.08
N HIS A 223 1.98 23.17 -4.92
CA HIS A 223 2.97 22.74 -3.94
C HIS A 223 2.71 23.39 -2.58
N ILE A 224 2.35 22.56 -1.59
CA ILE A 224 2.12 22.99 -0.21
C ILE A 224 3.49 23.23 0.45
N THR A 225 3.70 24.44 0.98
CA THR A 225 4.99 24.85 1.55
C THR A 225 4.96 24.90 3.08
N ALA A 226 3.85 25.33 3.69
CA ALA A 226 3.75 25.42 5.15
C ALA A 226 2.30 25.42 5.63
N LEU A 227 2.12 25.02 6.90
CA LEU A 227 0.96 25.34 7.72
C LEU A 227 1.34 26.45 8.70
N ARG A 228 0.55 27.51 8.75
CA ARG A 228 0.78 28.63 9.67
C ARG A 228 -0.24 28.61 10.80
N THR A 229 0.23 28.93 11.99
CA THR A 229 -0.60 28.98 13.18
C THR A 229 -0.78 30.39 13.70
N ALA A 230 -1.94 30.66 14.27
CA ALA A 230 -2.25 31.87 15.04
C ALA A 230 -3.12 31.45 16.24
N GLY A 231 -2.78 31.91 17.43
CA GLY A 231 -3.55 31.59 18.63
C GLY A 231 -3.57 30.11 19.04
N GLY A 232 -2.60 29.30 18.55
CA GLY A 232 -2.54 27.85 18.84
C GLY A 232 -3.31 26.98 17.85
N GLU A 233 -4.00 27.57 16.88
CA GLU A 233 -4.76 26.89 15.80
C GLU A 233 -4.08 27.13 14.45
N ILE A 234 -4.42 26.29 13.46
CA ILE A 234 -3.95 26.47 12.08
C ILE A 234 -4.77 27.61 11.46
N ASP A 235 -4.10 28.71 11.11
CA ASP A 235 -4.71 29.88 10.47
C ASP A 235 -4.87 29.66 8.95
N HIS A 236 -3.81 29.20 8.28
CA HIS A 236 -3.86 28.95 6.84
C HIS A 236 -2.78 27.97 6.37
N VAL A 237 -3.01 27.41 5.19
CA VAL A 237 -1.96 26.74 4.41
C VAL A 237 -1.33 27.70 3.42
N GLU A 238 0.00 27.66 3.31
CA GLU A 238 0.78 28.35 2.28
C GLU A 238 1.10 27.37 1.16
N LEU A 239 0.92 27.80 -0.07
CA LEU A 239 1.20 27.01 -1.25
C LEU A 239 1.70 27.87 -2.43
N THR A 240 2.35 27.21 -3.39
CA THR A 240 2.64 27.76 -4.71
C THR A 240 1.77 27.02 -5.72
N ASN A 241 0.93 27.72 -6.44
CA ASN A 241 0.00 27.12 -7.41
C ASN A 241 0.70 26.67 -8.71
N ALA A 242 -0.03 26.09 -9.63
CA ALA A 242 0.50 25.56 -10.88
C ALA A 242 1.18 26.62 -11.76
N GLU A 243 0.78 27.90 -11.62
CA GLU A 243 1.36 29.04 -12.33
C GLU A 243 2.58 29.65 -11.59
N GLY A 244 3.02 29.01 -10.49
CA GLY A 244 4.16 29.50 -9.70
C GLY A 244 3.85 30.67 -8.77
N ARG A 245 2.57 31.02 -8.59
CA ARG A 245 2.16 32.13 -7.70
C ARG A 245 1.96 31.63 -6.28
N PHE A 246 2.41 32.44 -5.33
CA PHE A 246 2.17 32.19 -3.91
C PHE A 246 0.71 32.47 -3.54
N GLU A 247 0.10 31.53 -2.81
CA GLU A 247 -1.27 31.62 -2.32
C GLU A 247 -1.35 31.24 -0.84
N ARG A 248 -2.36 31.80 -0.17
CA ARG A 248 -2.77 31.42 1.19
C ARG A 248 -4.21 30.97 1.15
N MET A 249 -4.46 29.80 1.73
CA MET A 249 -5.82 29.25 1.78
C MET A 249 -6.23 29.00 3.23
N ARG A 250 -7.40 29.51 3.60
CA ARG A 250 -7.99 29.34 4.93
C ARG A 250 -9.15 28.37 4.89
N GLY A 251 -9.16 27.47 5.85
CA GLY A 251 -10.25 26.55 6.13
C GLY A 251 -10.60 26.56 7.60
N ASP A 252 -11.75 25.98 7.92
CA ASP A 252 -12.20 25.79 9.29
C ASP A 252 -11.57 24.53 9.91
N ALA A 253 -11.11 23.60 9.04
CA ALA A 253 -10.37 22.39 9.41
C ALA A 253 -9.41 21.95 8.29
N TYR A 254 -8.39 21.18 8.65
CA TYR A 254 -7.36 20.69 7.74
C TYR A 254 -7.13 19.19 7.93
N VAL A 255 -7.09 18.45 6.82
CA VAL A 255 -6.78 17.01 6.81
C VAL A 255 -5.41 16.81 6.19
N LEU A 256 -4.45 16.29 6.96
CA LEU A 256 -3.10 16.00 6.48
C LEU A 256 -3.03 14.58 5.90
N ALA A 257 -3.00 14.47 4.57
CA ALA A 257 -3.03 13.21 3.83
C ALA A 257 -1.87 13.07 2.82
N MET A 258 -0.70 13.65 3.13
CA MET A 258 0.47 13.73 2.23
C MET A 258 1.39 12.50 2.31
N GLY A 259 0.91 11.36 2.83
CA GLY A 259 1.68 10.13 2.94
C GLY A 259 3.01 10.34 3.66
N SER A 260 4.11 9.88 3.07
CA SER A 260 5.45 10.01 3.65
C SER A 260 5.95 11.45 3.79
N PHE A 261 5.33 12.42 3.14
CA PHE A 261 5.66 13.85 3.27
C PHE A 261 4.94 14.53 4.44
N SER A 262 3.93 13.89 5.04
CA SER A 262 3.19 14.44 6.19
C SER A 262 4.09 14.86 7.37
N PRO A 263 5.15 14.11 7.75
CA PRO A 263 6.04 14.53 8.83
C PRO A 263 6.76 15.85 8.56
N LEU A 264 7.06 16.16 7.30
CA LEU A 264 7.77 17.39 6.95
C LEU A 264 6.92 18.64 7.20
N LEU A 265 5.59 18.51 7.00
CA LEU A 265 4.64 19.59 7.23
C LEU A 265 4.20 19.68 8.71
N ALA A 266 4.14 18.55 9.41
CA ALA A 266 3.70 18.47 10.80
C ALA A 266 4.80 18.86 11.81
N GLN A 267 6.07 18.56 11.52
CA GLN A 267 7.19 18.78 12.42
C GLN A 267 7.37 20.24 12.85
N PRO A 268 7.26 21.26 11.96
CA PRO A 268 7.35 22.68 12.37
C PRO A 268 6.25 23.10 13.37
N LEU A 269 5.14 22.33 13.43
CA LEU A 269 4.05 22.55 14.38
C LEU A 269 4.26 21.80 15.72
N GLY A 270 5.42 21.16 15.91
CA GLY A 270 5.69 20.35 17.09
C GLY A 270 5.06 18.94 17.07
N ILE A 271 4.36 18.58 16.00
CA ILE A 271 3.69 17.27 15.86
C ILE A 271 4.69 16.27 15.28
N ARG A 272 4.98 15.22 16.03
CA ARG A 272 5.87 14.14 15.60
C ARG A 272 5.07 12.97 15.05
N LEU A 273 5.23 12.68 13.77
CA LEU A 273 4.67 11.51 13.13
C LEU A 273 5.78 10.46 12.93
N PRO A 274 5.62 9.22 13.44
CA PRO A 274 6.65 8.18 13.33
C PRO A 274 6.63 7.53 11.94
N ILE A 275 6.69 8.33 10.89
CA ILE A 275 6.67 7.91 9.49
C ILE A 275 8.05 8.16 8.90
N TYR A 276 8.66 7.13 8.30
CA TYR A 276 9.85 7.23 7.49
C TYR A 276 9.56 6.70 6.08
N PRO A 277 10.03 7.35 5.01
CA PRO A 277 9.72 6.94 3.65
C PRO A 277 10.36 5.58 3.34
N ALA A 278 9.54 4.66 2.84
CA ALA A 278 9.98 3.41 2.27
C ALA A 278 9.65 3.41 0.77
N LYS A 279 10.66 3.28 -0.07
CA LYS A 279 10.51 3.20 -1.52
C LYS A 279 10.25 1.72 -1.89
N GLY A 280 9.06 1.45 -2.43
CA GLY A 280 8.73 0.18 -3.04
C GLY A 280 9.04 0.17 -4.53
N TYR A 281 9.10 -1.02 -5.11
CA TYR A 281 9.29 -1.23 -6.54
C TYR A 281 8.12 -2.00 -7.11
N SER A 282 7.75 -1.71 -8.35
CA SER A 282 6.72 -2.47 -9.05
C SER A 282 7.01 -2.55 -10.54
N VAL A 283 6.57 -3.66 -11.12
CA VAL A 283 6.60 -3.90 -12.58
C VAL A 283 5.17 -4.14 -13.04
N THR A 284 4.84 -3.63 -14.21
CA THR A 284 3.55 -3.89 -14.86
C THR A 284 3.83 -4.50 -16.21
N LEU A 285 3.28 -5.70 -16.44
CA LEU A 285 3.47 -6.48 -17.66
C LEU A 285 2.12 -6.69 -18.35
N PRO A 286 2.00 -6.48 -19.67
CA PRO A 286 0.82 -6.91 -20.41
C PRO A 286 0.73 -8.45 -20.37
N VAL A 287 -0.49 -8.98 -20.21
CA VAL A 287 -0.72 -10.43 -20.23
C VAL A 287 -0.71 -10.90 -21.68
N LYS A 288 0.21 -11.80 -22.04
CA LYS A 288 0.25 -12.44 -23.36
C LYS A 288 -0.68 -13.64 -23.46
N ASP A 289 -0.60 -14.52 -22.47
CA ASP A 289 -1.47 -15.71 -22.37
C ASP A 289 -2.24 -15.70 -21.04
N ALA A 290 -3.53 -15.44 -21.15
CA ALA A 290 -4.43 -15.38 -20.01
C ALA A 290 -4.52 -16.70 -19.21
N ARG A 291 -4.15 -17.84 -19.83
CA ARG A 291 -4.18 -19.17 -19.17
C ARG A 291 -2.96 -19.40 -18.29
N LEU A 292 -1.85 -18.71 -18.57
CA LEU A 292 -0.60 -18.77 -17.79
C LEU A 292 -0.55 -17.72 -16.69
N ALA A 293 -1.39 -16.70 -16.78
CA ALA A 293 -1.47 -15.62 -15.80
C ALA A 293 -2.42 -15.99 -14.66
N HIS A 294 -2.02 -15.66 -13.42
CA HIS A 294 -2.82 -15.94 -12.24
C HIS A 294 -4.18 -15.21 -12.26
N GLN A 295 -5.19 -15.82 -11.64
CA GLN A 295 -6.54 -15.26 -11.48
C GLN A 295 -6.74 -14.68 -10.07
N VAL A 296 -6.30 -15.42 -9.05
CA VAL A 296 -6.31 -15.01 -7.66
C VAL A 296 -5.11 -14.12 -7.40
N SER A 297 -5.27 -13.08 -6.58
CA SER A 297 -4.11 -12.27 -6.16
C SER A 297 -3.18 -13.10 -5.29
N LEU A 298 -1.88 -13.01 -5.53
CA LEU A 298 -0.88 -13.85 -4.89
C LEU A 298 0.07 -13.02 -4.03
N THR A 299 0.59 -13.63 -2.97
CA THR A 299 1.69 -13.12 -2.17
C THR A 299 2.79 -14.18 -2.09
N ASP A 300 3.99 -13.80 -2.48
CA ASP A 300 5.23 -14.53 -2.28
C ASP A 300 5.91 -13.97 -1.03
N ASP A 301 5.72 -14.64 0.09
CA ASP A 301 6.23 -14.17 1.38
C ASP A 301 7.75 -14.27 1.51
N GLU A 302 8.41 -15.11 0.74
CA GLU A 302 9.88 -15.26 0.74
C GLU A 302 10.54 -14.07 0.04
N TYR A 303 10.05 -13.70 -1.14
CA TYR A 303 10.58 -12.58 -1.93
C TYR A 303 9.90 -11.24 -1.60
N LYS A 304 8.89 -11.26 -0.72
CA LYS A 304 8.08 -10.07 -0.34
C LYS A 304 7.47 -9.39 -1.56
N LEU A 305 6.92 -10.20 -2.47
CA LEU A 305 6.26 -9.76 -3.69
C LEU A 305 4.74 -10.04 -3.60
N VAL A 306 3.97 -9.14 -4.14
CA VAL A 306 2.53 -9.30 -4.32
C VAL A 306 2.19 -9.19 -5.80
N PHE A 307 1.25 -10.01 -6.25
CA PHE A 307 0.86 -10.15 -7.64
C PHE A 307 -0.63 -9.86 -7.76
N SER A 308 -0.99 -8.88 -8.55
CA SER A 308 -2.38 -8.55 -8.88
C SER A 308 -2.57 -8.53 -10.38
N ARG A 309 -3.70 -9.06 -10.85
CA ARG A 309 -4.11 -8.99 -12.25
C ARG A 309 -5.24 -8.00 -12.40
N TYR A 310 -5.09 -7.07 -13.32
CA TYR A 310 -6.08 -6.08 -13.66
C TYR A 310 -6.63 -6.36 -15.04
N THR A 311 -7.95 -6.25 -15.21
CA THR A 311 -8.63 -6.50 -16.47
C THR A 311 -9.32 -5.22 -16.91
N SER A 312 -8.88 -4.65 -18.01
CA SER A 312 -9.45 -3.42 -18.57
C SER A 312 -9.80 -3.58 -20.06
N ALA A 313 -10.51 -2.61 -20.59
CA ALA A 313 -10.82 -2.57 -22.03
C ALA A 313 -9.56 -2.55 -22.94
N GLN A 314 -8.42 -2.13 -22.40
CA GLN A 314 -7.12 -2.11 -23.09
C GLN A 314 -6.35 -3.43 -23.00
N GLY A 315 -6.93 -4.44 -22.37
CA GLY A 315 -6.34 -5.75 -22.12
C GLY A 315 -5.95 -5.98 -20.66
N ASP A 316 -5.61 -7.22 -20.40
CA ASP A 316 -5.17 -7.65 -19.06
C ASP A 316 -3.71 -7.26 -18.83
N ARG A 317 -3.41 -6.89 -17.56
CA ARG A 317 -2.05 -6.62 -17.12
C ARG A 317 -1.79 -7.25 -15.75
N LEU A 318 -0.55 -7.69 -15.54
CA LEU A 318 -0.06 -8.10 -14.24
C LEU A 318 0.67 -6.94 -13.57
N ARG A 319 0.34 -6.65 -12.33
CA ARG A 319 1.10 -5.78 -11.46
C ARG A 319 1.82 -6.62 -10.42
N ILE A 320 3.12 -6.56 -10.43
CA ILE A 320 3.96 -7.16 -9.41
C ILE A 320 4.61 -6.04 -8.62
N ALA A 321 4.39 -6.03 -7.32
CA ALA A 321 4.96 -5.01 -6.45
C ALA A 321 5.55 -5.66 -5.21
N GLY A 322 6.59 -5.04 -4.67
CA GLY A 322 7.21 -5.51 -3.44
C GLY A 322 8.58 -4.94 -3.28
N THR A 323 9.35 -5.60 -2.46
CA THR A 323 10.64 -5.15 -1.98
C THR A 323 10.56 -3.71 -1.43
N ALA A 324 11.43 -3.38 -0.52
CA ALA A 324 11.45 -2.04 0.08
C ALA A 324 12.88 -1.52 0.18
N GLU A 325 13.05 -0.23 -0.02
CA GLU A 325 14.33 0.46 0.19
C GLU A 325 14.12 1.64 1.13
N LEU A 326 14.82 1.64 2.26
CA LEU A 326 14.83 2.72 3.23
C LEU A 326 16.01 3.67 2.91
N ASN A 327 15.77 4.62 2.01
CA ASN A 327 16.75 5.56 1.48
C ASN A 327 16.27 7.02 1.54
N GLY A 328 15.53 7.40 2.56
CA GLY A 328 14.95 8.74 2.65
C GLY A 328 14.02 9.01 1.46
N TYR A 329 14.02 10.26 0.98
CA TYR A 329 13.17 10.70 -0.13
C TYR A 329 13.82 10.52 -1.51
N ASP A 330 14.87 9.67 -1.64
CA ASP A 330 15.47 9.37 -2.94
C ASP A 330 14.47 8.63 -3.84
N ARG A 331 14.27 9.12 -5.07
CA ARG A 331 13.30 8.59 -6.05
C ARG A 331 13.97 7.86 -7.21
N ASN A 332 15.29 7.75 -7.24
CA ASN A 332 16.01 7.06 -8.29
C ASN A 332 15.70 5.57 -8.27
N LEU A 333 15.42 4.99 -9.43
CA LEU A 333 15.18 3.57 -9.56
C LEU A 333 16.50 2.78 -9.46
N ASN A 334 16.48 1.71 -8.69
CA ASN A 334 17.54 0.72 -8.65
C ASN A 334 17.19 -0.42 -9.62
N GLN A 335 17.94 -0.51 -10.72
CA GLN A 335 17.68 -1.45 -11.80
C GLN A 335 17.80 -2.91 -11.33
N VAL A 336 18.76 -3.22 -10.44
CA VAL A 336 18.94 -4.57 -9.88
C VAL A 336 17.68 -5.09 -9.21
N ARG A 337 16.97 -4.20 -8.49
CA ARG A 337 15.72 -4.54 -7.80
C ARG A 337 14.56 -4.76 -8.77
N CYS A 338 14.48 -3.95 -9.84
CA CYS A 338 13.49 -4.14 -10.90
C CYS A 338 13.69 -5.49 -11.60
N GLU A 339 14.93 -5.81 -11.96
CA GLU A 339 15.29 -7.09 -12.60
C GLU A 339 15.04 -8.29 -11.69
N ALA A 340 15.26 -8.17 -10.37
CA ALA A 340 14.94 -9.23 -9.43
C ALA A 340 13.45 -9.59 -9.43
N ILE A 341 12.57 -8.57 -9.51
CA ILE A 341 11.12 -8.79 -9.63
C ILE A 341 10.79 -9.53 -10.94
N VAL A 342 11.35 -9.07 -12.07
CA VAL A 342 11.10 -9.69 -13.38
C VAL A 342 11.57 -11.14 -13.39
N ARG A 343 12.78 -11.43 -12.92
CA ARG A 343 13.30 -12.81 -12.82
C ARG A 343 12.36 -13.71 -12.00
N ARG A 344 11.81 -13.20 -10.90
CA ARG A 344 10.88 -14.01 -10.09
C ARG A 344 9.57 -14.28 -10.81
N VAL A 345 9.04 -13.30 -11.54
CA VAL A 345 7.84 -13.49 -12.39
C VAL A 345 8.06 -14.58 -13.43
N GLU A 346 9.18 -14.55 -14.14
CA GLU A 346 9.52 -15.55 -15.17
C GLU A 346 9.67 -16.96 -14.59
N GLN A 347 10.20 -17.08 -13.35
CA GLN A 347 10.26 -18.35 -12.64
C GLN A 347 8.89 -18.91 -12.29
N LEU A 348 7.98 -18.05 -11.85
CA LEU A 348 6.65 -18.45 -11.38
C LEU A 348 5.65 -18.64 -12.53
N PHE A 349 5.69 -17.77 -13.53
CA PHE A 349 4.71 -17.67 -14.60
C PHE A 349 5.38 -17.52 -15.98
N PRO A 350 6.19 -18.51 -16.42
CA PRO A 350 6.91 -18.40 -17.68
C PRO A 350 5.95 -18.19 -18.84
N GLY A 351 6.18 -17.12 -19.62
CA GLY A 351 5.38 -16.76 -20.78
C GLY A 351 4.02 -16.10 -20.50
N ALA A 352 3.70 -15.78 -19.25
CA ALA A 352 2.45 -15.10 -18.90
C ALA A 352 2.41 -13.63 -19.36
N GLY A 353 3.57 -12.96 -19.41
CA GLY A 353 3.69 -11.55 -19.80
C GLY A 353 4.99 -11.23 -20.51
N ASP A 354 5.16 -9.96 -20.94
CA ASP A 354 6.39 -9.40 -21.53
C ASP A 354 7.03 -8.36 -20.63
#